data_454355174b8eea07e3504681dfe74493
#
_entry.id   454355174b8eea07e3504681dfe74493
#
_cell.length_a   1.000
_cell.length_b   1.000
_cell.length_c   1.000
_cell.angle_alpha   90.00
_cell.angle_beta   90.00
_cell.angle_gamma   90.00
#
_symmetry.space_group_name_H-M   'P 1'
#
loop_
_entity.id
_entity.type
_entity.pdbx_description
1 polymer ?
#
loop_
_entity_poly.entity_id
_entity_poly.type
_entity_poly.pdbx_seq_one_letter_code
_entity_poly.pdbx_strand_id
1 'polypeptide(L)'
;MVKGAAAHGASIEGLVPPGVARRLQAAAGAREAGSGEAGPGEGAAGGRREICALPEPRAHTVVYPGTFDPVTNGHVSIIRRALRFFDKVVVAVAENAGKNPLFSLEERVAFVKDATAHLKRVEVIPYGGLTVQFAAAHGACAMLRGLRATGDFEYEFQLALMNRRLQDDMQTVFLMTDYRWLFVSSSIVKAAASHGGDIAGLVPELVRTRLEELYRTGGMNQSTPCLGAPQAGYGRKPGAGS
;
A
#
# COMPACT_ATOMS: atom_id res chain seq x y z
N MET A 1 -6.99 27.23 -2.99
CA MET A 1 -6.49 28.32 -3.84
C MET A 1 -7.32 28.53 -5.11
N VAL A 2 -7.54 27.54 -5.98
CA VAL A 2 -8.24 27.73 -7.27
C VAL A 2 -9.68 28.25 -7.14
N LYS A 3 -10.46 27.77 -6.15
CA LYS A 3 -11.83 28.25 -5.89
C LYS A 3 -11.86 29.72 -5.46
N GLY A 4 -10.87 30.17 -4.68
CA GLY A 4 -10.74 31.55 -4.26
C GLY A 4 -10.39 32.49 -5.44
N ALA A 5 -9.48 32.07 -6.32
CA ALA A 5 -9.11 32.82 -7.51
C ALA A 5 -10.32 33.05 -8.45
N ALA A 6 -11.11 32.01 -8.69
CA ALA A 6 -12.32 32.12 -9.52
C ALA A 6 -13.38 33.06 -8.90
N ALA A 7 -13.52 33.07 -7.58
CA ALA A 7 -14.46 33.94 -6.87
C ALA A 7 -14.09 35.44 -6.93
N HIS A 8 -12.82 35.76 -7.22
CA HIS A 8 -12.31 37.13 -7.35
C HIS A 8 -12.02 37.54 -8.80
N GLY A 9 -12.60 36.82 -9.78
CA GLY A 9 -12.49 37.16 -11.20
C GLY A 9 -11.12 36.86 -11.83
N ALA A 10 -10.21 36.18 -11.12
CA ALA A 10 -8.91 35.80 -11.68
C ALA A 10 -9.05 34.67 -12.72
N SER A 11 -8.26 34.71 -13.78
CA SER A 11 -8.23 33.64 -14.75
C SER A 11 -7.68 32.36 -14.13
N ILE A 12 -8.42 31.28 -14.29
CA ILE A 12 -8.05 29.93 -13.84
C ILE A 12 -7.78 28.98 -15.02
N GLU A 13 -7.70 29.55 -16.23
CA GLU A 13 -7.37 28.78 -17.44
C GLU A 13 -5.96 28.20 -17.34
N GLY A 14 -5.85 26.93 -17.68
CA GLY A 14 -4.59 26.19 -17.54
C GLY A 14 -4.29 25.64 -16.14
N LEU A 15 -4.99 26.11 -15.09
CA LEU A 15 -4.83 25.57 -13.71
C LEU A 15 -5.75 24.38 -13.44
N VAL A 16 -6.84 24.28 -14.19
CA VAL A 16 -7.81 23.18 -14.11
C VAL A 16 -8.32 22.81 -15.50
N PRO A 17 -8.85 21.59 -15.68
CA PRO A 17 -9.46 21.18 -16.94
C PRO A 17 -10.58 22.14 -17.39
N PRO A 18 -10.76 22.38 -18.71
CA PRO A 18 -11.70 23.37 -19.24
C PRO A 18 -13.15 23.23 -18.73
N GLY A 19 -13.61 22.01 -18.50
CA GLY A 19 -14.95 21.74 -17.96
C GLY A 19 -15.09 22.18 -16.51
N VAL A 20 -14.03 22.10 -15.71
CA VAL A 20 -13.99 22.55 -14.31
C VAL A 20 -13.88 24.07 -14.24
N ALA A 21 -13.06 24.69 -15.11
CA ALA A 21 -12.93 26.14 -15.20
C ALA A 21 -14.29 26.81 -15.48
N ARG A 22 -15.02 26.33 -16.49
CA ARG A 22 -16.37 26.84 -16.83
C ARG A 22 -17.35 26.71 -15.66
N ARG A 23 -17.36 25.60 -14.92
CA ARG A 23 -18.25 25.40 -13.75
C ARG A 23 -17.91 26.33 -12.60
N LEU A 24 -16.64 26.58 -12.34
CA LEU A 24 -16.19 27.50 -11.28
C LEU A 24 -16.51 28.96 -11.63
N GLN A 25 -16.35 29.37 -12.88
CA GLN A 25 -16.69 30.72 -13.37
C GLN A 25 -18.21 30.95 -13.34
N ALA A 26 -19.01 29.97 -13.79
CA ALA A 26 -20.47 30.05 -13.72
C ALA A 26 -21.00 30.14 -12.27
N ALA A 27 -20.38 29.44 -11.35
CA ALA A 27 -20.74 29.49 -9.91
C ALA A 27 -20.34 30.82 -9.25
N ALA A 28 -19.27 31.47 -9.73
CA ALA A 28 -18.85 32.79 -9.26
C ALA A 28 -19.80 33.89 -9.78
N GLY A 29 -20.16 33.88 -11.08
CA GLY A 29 -21.10 34.85 -11.66
C GLY A 29 -22.53 34.77 -11.13
N ALA A 30 -22.97 33.58 -10.68
CA ALA A 30 -24.28 33.41 -10.07
C ALA A 30 -24.40 34.04 -8.66
N ARG A 31 -23.28 34.34 -8.01
CA ARG A 31 -23.28 35.03 -6.68
C ARG A 31 -23.36 36.53 -6.78
N GLU A 32 -22.96 37.13 -7.89
CA GLU A 32 -23.03 38.58 -8.10
C GLU A 32 -24.42 39.06 -8.58
N ALA A 33 -25.26 38.15 -9.13
CA ALA A 33 -26.58 38.47 -9.63
C ALA A 33 -27.73 38.36 -8.59
N GLY A 34 -27.42 38.11 -7.30
CA GLY A 34 -28.40 37.78 -6.27
C GLY A 34 -28.78 38.89 -5.29
N SER A 35 -28.55 40.19 -5.58
CA SER A 35 -29.00 41.30 -4.74
C SER A 35 -30.04 42.17 -5.45
N GLY A 36 -31.14 41.57 -5.89
CA GLY A 36 -32.31 42.27 -6.43
C GLY A 36 -33.57 41.65 -5.86
N GLU A 37 -34.37 42.47 -5.20
CA GLU A 37 -35.68 42.11 -4.63
C GLU A 37 -36.60 41.49 -5.67
N ALA A 38 -37.15 40.31 -5.41
CA ALA A 38 -38.19 39.71 -6.23
C ALA A 38 -39.42 39.48 -5.38
N GLY A 39 -40.52 40.14 -5.80
CA GLY A 39 -41.88 39.92 -5.32
C GLY A 39 -42.42 38.53 -5.72
N PRO A 40 -43.61 38.12 -5.19
CA PRO A 40 -44.09 36.74 -5.31
C PRO A 40 -44.71 36.49 -6.71
N GLY A 41 -44.11 35.63 -7.48
CA GLY A 41 -44.62 35.09 -8.76
C GLY A 41 -44.70 33.61 -8.75
N GLU A 42 -45.92 33.11 -8.97
CA GLU A 42 -46.34 31.72 -9.01
C GLU A 42 -45.61 30.85 -10.06
N GLY A 43 -45.39 29.60 -9.70
CA GLY A 43 -45.49 28.44 -10.58
C GLY A 43 -44.42 28.23 -11.64
N ALA A 44 -43.31 27.57 -11.27
CA ALA A 44 -42.57 26.74 -12.20
C ALA A 44 -42.15 25.46 -11.49
N ALA A 45 -42.66 24.31 -11.99
CA ALA A 45 -42.29 22.99 -11.56
C ALA A 45 -40.78 22.85 -11.52
N GLY A 46 -40.22 22.82 -10.32
CA GLY A 46 -38.80 22.61 -10.08
C GLY A 46 -38.37 21.24 -10.59
N GLY A 47 -37.78 21.22 -11.78
CA GLY A 47 -37.01 20.09 -12.20
C GLY A 47 -35.95 19.82 -11.14
N ARG A 48 -36.15 18.78 -10.34
CA ARG A 48 -35.08 18.21 -9.51
C ARG A 48 -33.92 17.98 -10.47
N ARG A 49 -32.85 18.76 -10.35
CA ARG A 49 -31.58 18.39 -10.94
C ARG A 49 -31.30 16.99 -10.42
N GLU A 50 -31.40 16.01 -11.30
CA GLU A 50 -30.86 14.69 -11.03
C GLU A 50 -29.40 14.92 -10.64
N ILE A 51 -29.16 14.91 -9.33
CA ILE A 51 -27.81 14.70 -8.80
C ILE A 51 -27.42 13.41 -9.47
N CYS A 52 -26.44 13.46 -10.37
CA CYS A 52 -25.87 12.34 -11.09
C CYS A 52 -25.89 11.14 -10.14
N ALA A 53 -26.81 10.20 -10.39
CA ALA A 53 -26.99 9.05 -9.53
C ALA A 53 -25.61 8.39 -9.45
N LEU A 54 -25.04 8.36 -8.24
CA LEU A 54 -23.83 7.59 -8.01
C LEU A 54 -24.15 6.18 -8.51
N PRO A 55 -23.30 5.57 -9.32
CA PRO A 55 -23.54 4.20 -9.76
C PRO A 55 -23.80 3.35 -8.53
N GLU A 56 -24.80 2.47 -8.65
CA GLU A 56 -25.14 1.50 -7.61
C GLU A 56 -23.88 0.93 -6.97
N PRO A 57 -23.82 0.76 -5.65
CA PRO A 57 -22.62 0.31 -4.96
C PRO A 57 -22.27 -1.09 -5.47
N ARG A 58 -21.37 -1.14 -6.44
CA ARG A 58 -20.72 -2.40 -6.85
C ARG A 58 -19.85 -2.84 -5.70
N ALA A 59 -19.89 -4.15 -5.37
CA ALA A 59 -18.98 -4.71 -4.38
C ALA A 59 -17.55 -4.28 -4.69
N HIS A 60 -16.97 -3.46 -3.82
CA HIS A 60 -15.63 -2.89 -4.04
C HIS A 60 -14.59 -3.93 -3.66
N THR A 61 -14.15 -4.70 -4.66
CA THR A 61 -13.03 -5.64 -4.51
C THR A 61 -11.72 -4.90 -4.75
N VAL A 62 -10.74 -5.10 -3.87
CA VAL A 62 -9.37 -4.62 -4.05
C VAL A 62 -8.41 -5.79 -4.11
N VAL A 63 -7.40 -5.72 -5.00
CA VAL A 63 -6.31 -6.69 -5.08
C VAL A 63 -5.10 -6.16 -4.34
N TYR A 64 -4.55 -6.95 -3.42
CA TYR A 64 -3.29 -6.69 -2.72
C TYR A 64 -2.20 -7.63 -3.22
N PRO A 65 -1.40 -7.21 -4.21
CA PRO A 65 -0.36 -8.04 -4.78
C PRO A 65 0.93 -7.96 -3.98
N GLY A 66 1.63 -9.08 -3.89
CA GLY A 66 2.93 -9.14 -3.26
C GLY A 66 3.59 -10.51 -3.40
N THR A 67 4.87 -10.57 -3.04
CA THR A 67 5.62 -11.83 -2.99
C THR A 67 5.29 -12.62 -1.72
N PHE A 68 5.10 -11.91 -0.59
CA PHE A 68 4.84 -12.47 0.75
C PHE A 68 5.84 -13.56 1.15
N ASP A 69 7.14 -13.24 1.04
CA ASP A 69 8.24 -14.17 1.29
C ASP A 69 9.11 -13.74 2.51
N PRO A 70 8.59 -13.97 3.74
CA PRO A 70 7.25 -14.39 4.09
C PRO A 70 6.27 -13.24 4.30
N VAL A 71 4.99 -13.56 4.55
CA VAL A 71 4.01 -12.59 5.07
C VAL A 71 4.42 -12.10 6.46
N THR A 72 4.19 -10.81 6.74
CA THR A 72 4.49 -10.17 8.04
C THR A 72 3.23 -9.61 8.68
N ASN A 73 3.27 -9.29 9.97
CA ASN A 73 2.15 -8.66 10.66
C ASN A 73 1.84 -7.26 10.11
N GLY A 74 2.82 -6.61 9.45
CA GLY A 74 2.58 -5.39 8.68
C GLY A 74 1.64 -5.63 7.49
N HIS A 75 1.84 -6.70 6.73
CA HIS A 75 0.94 -7.09 5.64
C HIS A 75 -0.47 -7.40 6.14
N VAL A 76 -0.59 -8.19 7.21
CA VAL A 76 -1.89 -8.52 7.84
C VAL A 76 -2.61 -7.26 8.33
N SER A 77 -1.88 -6.30 8.90
CA SER A 77 -2.43 -5.02 9.33
C SER A 77 -3.02 -4.21 8.16
N ILE A 78 -2.34 -4.17 7.02
CA ILE A 78 -2.84 -3.51 5.80
C ILE A 78 -4.11 -4.20 5.30
N ILE A 79 -4.13 -5.53 5.20
CA ILE A 79 -5.29 -6.31 4.77
C ILE A 79 -6.50 -6.00 5.66
N ARG A 80 -6.32 -6.08 7.00
CA ARG A 80 -7.39 -5.81 7.97
C ARG A 80 -7.94 -4.38 7.86
N ARG A 81 -7.07 -3.40 7.59
CA ARG A 81 -7.47 -1.99 7.44
C ARG A 81 -8.14 -1.74 6.11
N ALA A 82 -7.72 -2.40 5.03
CA ALA A 82 -8.37 -2.31 3.73
C ALA A 82 -9.83 -2.79 3.78
N LEU A 83 -10.15 -3.79 4.60
CA LEU A 83 -11.52 -4.27 4.81
C LEU A 83 -12.48 -3.25 5.46
N ARG A 84 -11.98 -2.09 5.89
CA ARG A 84 -12.83 -0.96 6.34
C ARG A 84 -13.37 -0.12 5.18
N PHE A 85 -12.72 -0.21 4.03
CA PHE A 85 -13.04 0.60 2.84
C PHE A 85 -13.54 -0.25 1.68
N PHE A 86 -13.17 -1.54 1.66
CA PHE A 86 -13.48 -2.47 0.60
C PHE A 86 -14.30 -3.64 1.12
N ASP A 87 -15.20 -4.13 0.28
CA ASP A 87 -16.06 -5.27 0.61
C ASP A 87 -15.28 -6.59 0.58
N LYS A 88 -14.26 -6.68 -0.26
CA LYS A 88 -13.41 -7.86 -0.43
C LYS A 88 -11.97 -7.47 -0.71
N VAL A 89 -11.03 -8.20 -0.11
CA VAL A 89 -9.60 -8.11 -0.41
C VAL A 89 -9.13 -9.42 -1.02
N VAL A 90 -8.62 -9.37 -2.23
CA VAL A 90 -7.93 -10.50 -2.88
C VAL A 90 -6.44 -10.31 -2.68
N VAL A 91 -5.84 -11.17 -1.87
CA VAL A 91 -4.38 -11.19 -1.68
C VAL A 91 -3.78 -12.03 -2.80
N ALA A 92 -3.08 -11.37 -3.71
CA ALA A 92 -2.47 -11.99 -4.88
C ALA A 92 -1.00 -12.32 -4.59
N VAL A 93 -0.69 -13.60 -4.47
CA VAL A 93 0.67 -14.09 -4.18
C VAL A 93 1.41 -14.34 -5.50
N ALA A 94 2.47 -13.57 -5.77
CA ALA A 94 3.20 -13.66 -7.03
C ALA A 94 3.98 -14.97 -7.16
N GLU A 95 3.80 -15.68 -8.28
CA GLU A 95 4.59 -16.88 -8.62
C GLU A 95 6.06 -16.52 -8.84
N ASN A 96 6.29 -15.59 -9.75
CA ASN A 96 7.63 -15.17 -10.18
C ASN A 96 8.03 -13.89 -9.44
N ALA A 97 8.75 -14.04 -8.36
CA ALA A 97 9.22 -12.92 -7.55
C ALA A 97 10.49 -12.23 -8.11
N GLY A 98 10.97 -12.61 -9.30
CA GLY A 98 12.20 -12.05 -9.90
C GLY A 98 13.48 -12.29 -9.08
N LYS A 99 13.36 -12.93 -7.92
CA LYS A 99 14.42 -13.34 -6.98
C LYS A 99 14.03 -14.73 -6.48
N ASN A 100 14.99 -15.58 -6.22
CA ASN A 100 14.72 -16.89 -5.60
C ASN A 100 14.07 -16.65 -4.23
N PRO A 101 12.77 -16.86 -4.07
CA PRO A 101 12.11 -16.72 -2.77
C PRO A 101 12.62 -17.80 -1.82
N LEU A 102 12.62 -17.48 -0.51
CA LEU A 102 13.02 -18.44 0.51
C LEU A 102 12.00 -19.59 0.63
N PHE A 103 10.73 -19.26 0.48
CA PHE A 103 9.62 -20.20 0.59
C PHE A 103 8.99 -20.47 -0.77
N SER A 104 8.54 -21.72 -0.99
CA SER A 104 7.79 -22.09 -2.18
C SER A 104 6.50 -21.28 -2.31
N LEU A 105 5.91 -21.27 -3.50
CA LEU A 105 4.63 -20.59 -3.72
C LEU A 105 3.53 -21.13 -2.81
N GLU A 106 3.49 -22.46 -2.66
CA GLU A 106 2.51 -23.16 -1.82
C GLU A 106 2.66 -22.78 -0.35
N GLU A 107 3.91 -22.72 0.17
CA GLU A 107 4.18 -22.27 1.54
C GLU A 107 3.74 -20.82 1.74
N ARG A 108 4.08 -19.92 0.82
CA ARG A 108 3.70 -18.50 0.91
C ARG A 108 2.19 -18.32 0.88
N VAL A 109 1.47 -19.05 0.03
CA VAL A 109 0.00 -19.05 -0.01
C VAL A 109 -0.58 -19.60 1.29
N ALA A 110 -0.03 -20.70 1.83
CA ALA A 110 -0.47 -21.28 3.09
C ALA A 110 -0.27 -20.31 4.26
N PHE A 111 0.87 -19.63 4.34
CA PHE A 111 1.16 -18.63 5.36
C PHE A 111 0.17 -17.45 5.33
N VAL A 112 -0.14 -16.95 4.14
CA VAL A 112 -1.11 -15.85 4.01
C VAL A 112 -2.51 -16.33 4.38
N LYS A 113 -2.92 -17.52 3.96
CA LYS A 113 -4.22 -18.11 4.32
C LYS A 113 -4.36 -18.28 5.82
N ASP A 114 -3.36 -18.85 6.49
CA ASP A 114 -3.34 -19.01 7.94
C ASP A 114 -3.44 -17.66 8.66
N ALA A 115 -2.58 -16.71 8.27
CA ALA A 115 -2.53 -15.37 8.87
C ALA A 115 -3.83 -14.57 8.71
N THR A 116 -4.63 -14.88 7.68
CA THR A 116 -5.89 -14.18 7.37
C THR A 116 -7.14 -15.03 7.62
N ALA A 117 -7.02 -16.24 8.16
CA ALA A 117 -8.14 -17.18 8.36
C ALA A 117 -9.30 -16.59 9.19
N HIS A 118 -8.98 -15.68 10.12
CA HIS A 118 -9.96 -14.97 10.95
C HIS A 118 -10.70 -13.83 10.20
N LEU A 119 -10.31 -13.50 8.96
CA LEU A 119 -10.87 -12.42 8.14
C LEU A 119 -11.80 -12.98 7.04
N LYS A 120 -13.12 -12.91 7.25
CA LYS A 120 -14.12 -13.56 6.39
C LYS A 120 -14.17 -13.06 4.93
N ARG A 121 -13.64 -11.85 4.65
CA ARG A 121 -13.73 -11.20 3.32
C ARG A 121 -12.38 -11.11 2.63
N VAL A 122 -11.49 -12.07 2.91
CA VAL A 122 -10.18 -12.20 2.30
C VAL A 122 -10.12 -13.46 1.48
N GLU A 123 -9.67 -13.34 0.25
CA GLU A 123 -9.36 -14.46 -0.63
C GLU A 123 -7.86 -14.43 -0.96
N VAL A 124 -7.21 -15.60 -0.98
CA VAL A 124 -5.77 -15.71 -1.25
C VAL A 124 -5.57 -16.55 -2.50
N ILE A 125 -4.99 -15.95 -3.54
CA ILE A 125 -4.85 -16.55 -4.87
C ILE A 125 -3.40 -16.42 -5.34
N PRO A 126 -2.73 -17.50 -5.77
CA PRO A 126 -1.47 -17.39 -6.49
C PRO A 126 -1.71 -16.80 -7.87
N TYR A 127 -0.77 -15.99 -8.38
CA TYR A 127 -0.88 -15.43 -9.72
C TYR A 127 0.46 -15.29 -10.42
N GLY A 128 0.42 -15.40 -11.76
CA GLY A 128 1.52 -15.11 -12.67
C GLY A 128 1.17 -14.01 -13.66
N GLY A 129 2.16 -13.48 -14.34
CA GLY A 129 1.97 -12.46 -15.36
C GLY A 129 1.78 -11.04 -14.81
N LEU A 130 1.08 -10.20 -15.55
CA LEU A 130 0.88 -8.79 -15.20
C LEU A 130 -0.17 -8.61 -14.10
N THR A 131 0.23 -7.98 -13.01
CA THR A 131 -0.63 -7.73 -11.83
C THR A 131 -1.92 -7.00 -12.19
N VAL A 132 -1.86 -6.03 -13.10
CA VAL A 132 -3.02 -5.24 -13.50
C VAL A 132 -4.06 -6.08 -14.26
N GLN A 133 -3.61 -7.03 -15.10
CA GLN A 133 -4.50 -7.95 -15.81
C GLN A 133 -5.17 -8.92 -14.84
N PHE A 134 -4.40 -9.45 -13.89
CA PHE A 134 -4.95 -10.28 -12.82
C PHE A 134 -6.02 -9.52 -12.03
N ALA A 135 -5.76 -8.27 -11.64
CA ALA A 135 -6.70 -7.45 -10.88
C ALA A 135 -7.99 -7.20 -11.68
N ALA A 136 -7.88 -6.87 -12.96
CA ALA A 136 -9.04 -6.67 -13.85
C ALA A 136 -9.86 -7.95 -14.02
N ALA A 137 -9.22 -9.11 -14.21
CA ALA A 137 -9.88 -10.41 -14.34
C ALA A 137 -10.67 -10.81 -13.08
N HIS A 138 -10.27 -10.30 -11.90
CA HIS A 138 -10.98 -10.53 -10.63
C HIS A 138 -11.97 -9.42 -10.26
N GLY A 139 -12.30 -8.54 -11.22
CA GLY A 139 -13.26 -7.46 -11.01
C GLY A 139 -12.83 -6.44 -9.95
N ALA A 140 -11.53 -6.29 -9.73
CA ALA A 140 -11.04 -5.33 -8.76
C ALA A 140 -11.22 -3.88 -9.26
N CYS A 141 -11.72 -3.00 -8.41
CA CYS A 141 -11.81 -1.57 -8.68
C CYS A 141 -10.48 -0.85 -8.43
N ALA A 142 -9.57 -1.46 -7.65
CA ALA A 142 -8.27 -0.89 -7.35
C ALA A 142 -7.23 -1.96 -6.97
N MET A 143 -5.96 -1.58 -7.04
CA MET A 143 -4.84 -2.30 -6.44
C MET A 143 -4.43 -1.61 -5.15
N LEU A 144 -4.16 -2.40 -4.12
CA LEU A 144 -3.72 -1.95 -2.81
C LEU A 144 -2.20 -2.05 -2.70
N ARG A 145 -1.58 -1.01 -2.16
CA ARG A 145 -0.14 -0.99 -1.85
C ARG A 145 0.10 -0.44 -0.45
N GLY A 146 1.01 -1.06 0.27
CA GLY A 146 1.44 -0.58 1.59
C GLY A 146 2.64 0.34 1.47
N LEU A 147 2.59 1.51 2.09
CA LEU A 147 3.73 2.42 2.18
C LEU A 147 4.31 2.40 3.60
N ARG A 148 5.62 2.21 3.72
CA ARG A 148 6.35 2.18 4.98
C ARG A 148 7.23 3.41 5.16
N ALA A 149 7.90 3.84 4.10
CA ALA A 149 8.83 4.94 4.12
C ALA A 149 8.73 5.77 2.83
N THR A 150 9.26 6.98 2.87
CA THR A 150 9.30 7.88 1.71
C THR A 150 10.02 7.26 0.52
N GLY A 151 11.09 6.46 0.77
CA GLY A 151 11.83 5.78 -0.29
C GLY A 151 11.04 4.70 -1.04
N ASP A 152 10.03 4.09 -0.41
CA ASP A 152 9.13 3.13 -1.08
C ASP A 152 8.18 3.86 -2.04
N PHE A 153 7.83 5.13 -1.74
CA PHE A 153 6.79 5.87 -2.46
C PHE A 153 7.15 6.12 -3.91
N GLU A 154 8.36 6.52 -4.22
CA GLU A 154 8.76 6.85 -5.60
C GLU A 154 8.62 5.64 -6.53
N TYR A 155 9.10 4.49 -6.08
CA TYR A 155 8.99 3.24 -6.84
C TYR A 155 7.54 2.79 -7.01
N GLU A 156 6.77 2.79 -5.92
CA GLU A 156 5.36 2.40 -5.94
C GLU A 156 4.50 3.36 -6.77
N PHE A 157 4.85 4.65 -6.75
CA PHE A 157 4.21 5.67 -7.60
C PHE A 157 4.45 5.42 -9.09
N GLN A 158 5.70 5.12 -9.47
CA GLN A 158 6.04 4.77 -10.86
C GLN A 158 5.27 3.52 -11.31
N LEU A 159 5.18 2.49 -10.46
CA LEU A 159 4.39 1.30 -10.74
C LEU A 159 2.89 1.63 -10.92
N ALA A 160 2.35 2.50 -10.08
CA ALA A 160 0.94 2.93 -10.18
C ALA A 160 0.66 3.64 -11.51
N LEU A 161 1.56 4.53 -11.95
CA LEU A 161 1.45 5.20 -13.24
C LEU A 161 1.53 4.21 -14.40
N MET A 162 2.44 3.22 -14.35
CA MET A 162 2.56 2.18 -15.36
C MET A 162 1.30 1.31 -15.39
N ASN A 163 0.79 0.88 -14.24
CA ASN A 163 -0.43 0.08 -14.16
C ASN A 163 -1.63 0.81 -14.76
N ARG A 164 -1.77 2.12 -14.48
CA ARG A 164 -2.81 2.95 -15.07
C ARG A 164 -2.63 3.10 -16.58
N ARG A 165 -1.40 3.17 -17.08
CA ARG A 165 -1.12 3.20 -18.52
C ARG A 165 -1.52 1.91 -19.22
N LEU A 166 -1.39 0.76 -18.54
CA LEU A 166 -1.75 -0.56 -19.07
C LEU A 166 -3.25 -0.86 -18.96
N GLN A 167 -3.94 -0.24 -18.00
CA GLN A 167 -5.36 -0.42 -17.73
C GLN A 167 -5.92 0.90 -17.16
N ASP A 168 -6.56 1.71 -18.00
CA ASP A 168 -6.98 3.09 -17.69
C ASP A 168 -7.90 3.20 -16.47
N ASP A 169 -8.78 2.23 -16.27
CA ASP A 169 -9.74 2.20 -15.15
C ASP A 169 -9.14 1.72 -13.82
N MET A 170 -7.93 1.12 -13.86
CA MET A 170 -7.32 0.58 -12.67
C MET A 170 -6.69 1.67 -11.81
N GLN A 171 -7.21 1.82 -10.60
CA GLN A 171 -6.68 2.76 -9.61
C GLN A 171 -5.70 2.06 -8.67
N THR A 172 -4.76 2.82 -8.10
CA THR A 172 -3.90 2.32 -7.02
C THR A 172 -4.20 3.07 -5.74
N VAL A 173 -4.48 2.34 -4.68
CA VAL A 173 -4.74 2.88 -3.35
C VAL A 173 -3.55 2.58 -2.45
N PHE A 174 -2.99 3.63 -1.86
CA PHE A 174 -1.88 3.52 -0.91
C PHE A 174 -2.39 3.59 0.51
N LEU A 175 -2.06 2.59 1.32
CA LEU A 175 -2.29 2.62 2.76
C LEU A 175 -0.97 2.73 3.50
N MET A 176 -0.86 3.74 4.37
CA MET A 176 0.29 3.85 5.27
C MET A 176 0.34 2.65 6.21
N THR A 177 1.51 2.07 6.36
CA THR A 177 1.73 1.00 7.34
C THR A 177 1.57 1.56 8.76
N ASP A 178 1.01 0.77 9.68
CA ASP A 178 0.94 1.13 11.10
C ASP A 178 2.37 1.37 11.64
N TYR A 179 2.54 2.38 12.50
CA TYR A 179 3.85 2.78 13.04
C TYR A 179 4.61 1.61 13.70
N ARG A 180 3.88 0.63 14.25
CA ARG A 180 4.45 -0.59 14.84
C ARG A 180 5.18 -1.48 13.83
N TRP A 181 4.86 -1.35 12.55
CA TRP A 181 5.37 -2.20 11.47
C TRP A 181 6.19 -1.44 10.43
N LEU A 182 6.50 -0.15 10.67
CA LEU A 182 7.25 0.67 9.70
C LEU A 182 8.62 0.09 9.37
N PHE A 183 9.29 -0.49 10.36
CA PHE A 183 10.62 -1.09 10.20
C PHE A 183 10.57 -2.55 9.73
N VAL A 184 9.38 -3.18 9.70
CA VAL A 184 9.24 -4.59 9.38
C VAL A 184 9.16 -4.79 7.86
N SER A 185 10.06 -5.60 7.32
CA SER A 185 9.98 -6.12 5.96
C SER A 185 10.31 -7.60 5.95
N SER A 186 9.85 -8.31 4.91
CA SER A 186 10.18 -9.74 4.74
C SER A 186 11.71 -9.97 4.71
N SER A 187 12.47 -9.07 4.08
CA SER A 187 13.93 -9.16 4.02
C SER A 187 14.59 -8.98 5.38
N ILE A 188 14.14 -7.98 6.17
CA ILE A 188 14.66 -7.75 7.52
C ILE A 188 14.32 -8.92 8.45
N VAL A 189 13.10 -9.45 8.36
CA VAL A 189 12.68 -10.62 9.14
C VAL A 189 13.55 -11.84 8.81
N LYS A 190 13.78 -12.12 7.52
CA LYS A 190 14.66 -13.23 7.10
C LYS A 190 16.09 -13.05 7.61
N ALA A 191 16.63 -11.83 7.51
CA ALA A 191 17.97 -11.52 7.99
C ALA A 191 18.05 -11.69 9.54
N ALA A 192 17.07 -11.19 10.28
CA ALA A 192 17.04 -11.38 11.73
C ALA A 192 16.99 -12.87 12.11
N ALA A 193 16.07 -13.62 11.51
CA ALA A 193 15.90 -15.05 11.78
C ALA A 193 17.16 -15.86 11.44
N SER A 194 17.84 -15.55 10.32
CA SER A 194 19.06 -16.26 9.92
C SER A 194 20.24 -16.07 10.89
N HIS A 195 20.22 -15.03 11.70
CA HIS A 195 21.20 -14.76 12.75
C HIS A 195 20.69 -15.11 14.18
N GLY A 196 19.59 -15.84 14.27
CA GLY A 196 19.01 -16.23 15.57
C GLY A 196 18.34 -15.10 16.35
N GLY A 197 18.02 -13.99 15.66
CA GLY A 197 17.30 -12.86 16.27
C GLY A 197 15.84 -13.21 16.56
N ASP A 198 15.29 -12.62 17.61
CA ASP A 198 13.87 -12.78 17.96
C ASP A 198 12.98 -12.06 16.94
N ILE A 199 12.09 -12.83 16.31
CA ILE A 199 11.10 -12.36 15.33
C ILE A 199 9.67 -12.49 15.85
N ALA A 200 9.49 -12.79 17.14
CA ALA A 200 8.18 -12.89 17.76
C ALA A 200 7.39 -11.58 17.58
N GLY A 201 6.12 -11.70 17.24
CA GLY A 201 5.25 -10.55 17.00
C GLY A 201 5.52 -9.77 15.70
N LEU A 202 6.59 -10.04 14.94
CA LEU A 202 6.85 -9.41 13.63
C LEU A 202 6.15 -10.16 12.50
N VAL A 203 5.98 -11.46 12.66
CA VAL A 203 5.33 -12.36 11.69
C VAL A 203 4.25 -13.19 12.37
N PRO A 204 3.32 -13.78 11.59
CA PRO A 204 2.39 -14.79 12.09
C PRO A 204 3.13 -16.00 12.67
N GLU A 205 2.49 -16.69 13.59
CA GLU A 205 3.12 -17.78 14.37
C GLU A 205 3.61 -18.94 13.47
N LEU A 206 2.81 -19.34 12.50
CA LEU A 206 3.21 -20.37 11.54
C LEU A 206 4.49 -20.01 10.79
N VAL A 207 4.61 -18.74 10.38
CA VAL A 207 5.81 -18.21 9.70
C VAL A 207 7.01 -18.22 10.64
N ARG A 208 6.82 -17.80 11.91
CA ARG A 208 7.87 -17.81 12.93
C ARG A 208 8.45 -19.22 13.12
N THR A 209 7.58 -20.16 13.39
CA THR A 209 7.96 -21.57 13.58
C THR A 209 8.74 -22.10 12.38
N ARG A 210 8.26 -21.82 11.16
CA ARG A 210 8.90 -22.32 9.94
C ARG A 210 10.27 -21.71 9.69
N LEU A 211 10.46 -20.41 9.98
CA LEU A 211 11.76 -19.74 9.89
C LEU A 211 12.73 -20.30 10.93
N GLU A 212 12.30 -20.48 12.16
CA GLU A 212 13.12 -21.06 13.22
C GLU A 212 13.57 -22.50 12.90
N GLU A 213 12.68 -23.32 12.36
CA GLU A 213 13.02 -24.68 11.90
C GLU A 213 14.07 -24.65 10.78
N LEU A 214 13.84 -23.80 9.77
CA LEU A 214 14.70 -23.73 8.61
C LEU A 214 16.13 -23.31 8.97
N TYR A 215 16.28 -22.33 9.85
CA TYR A 215 17.60 -21.84 10.24
C TYR A 215 18.27 -22.68 11.35
N ARG A 216 17.49 -23.39 12.16
CA ARG A 216 18.02 -24.36 13.12
C ARG A 216 18.58 -25.59 12.41
N THR A 217 17.91 -26.10 11.39
CA THR A 217 18.36 -27.25 10.61
C THR A 217 19.49 -26.90 9.64
N GLY A 218 19.50 -25.65 9.10
CA GLY A 218 20.57 -25.15 8.23
C GLY A 218 21.85 -24.73 8.99
N GLY A 219 21.74 -24.46 10.28
CA GLY A 219 22.83 -23.96 11.11
C GLY A 219 23.88 -25.00 11.55
N MET A 220 23.71 -26.28 11.24
CA MET A 220 24.70 -27.31 11.59
C MET A 220 25.95 -27.31 10.68
N ASN A 221 26.06 -26.43 9.67
CA ASN A 221 27.17 -26.50 8.73
C ASN A 221 27.94 -25.18 8.50
N GLN A 222 27.89 -24.22 9.42
CA GLN A 222 28.83 -23.08 9.40
C GLN A 222 29.25 -22.68 10.82
N SER A 223 30.22 -23.39 11.36
CA SER A 223 31.13 -22.88 12.36
C SER A 223 32.06 -21.84 11.69
N THR A 224 31.57 -20.62 11.52
CA THR A 224 32.43 -19.49 11.25
C THR A 224 32.97 -19.01 12.58
N PRO A 225 34.31 -19.00 12.81
CA PRO A 225 34.87 -18.48 14.05
C PRO A 225 34.53 -17.00 14.15
N CYS A 226 34.05 -16.58 15.29
CA CYS A 226 33.90 -15.18 15.65
C CYS A 226 35.22 -14.47 15.39
N LEU A 227 35.29 -13.59 14.41
CA LEU A 227 36.37 -12.66 14.21
C LEU A 227 36.56 -11.86 15.50
N GLY A 228 37.76 -12.02 16.10
CA GLY A 228 38.12 -11.48 17.41
C GLY A 228 37.78 -10.01 17.54
N ALA A 229 37.34 -9.66 18.73
CA ALA A 229 37.22 -8.29 19.18
C ALA A 229 38.54 -7.53 18.95
N PRO A 230 38.52 -6.28 18.50
CA PRO A 230 39.73 -5.49 18.41
C PRO A 230 40.28 -5.27 19.82
N GLN A 231 41.48 -5.81 20.09
CA GLN A 231 42.19 -5.50 21.32
C GLN A 231 42.58 -4.00 21.27
N ALA A 232 41.99 -3.23 22.16
CA ALA A 232 42.39 -1.87 22.44
C ALA A 232 43.74 -1.87 23.14
N GLY A 233 44.82 -1.89 22.37
CA GLY A 233 46.19 -1.66 22.83
C GLY A 233 46.49 -0.17 22.98
N TYR A 234 46.12 0.41 24.11
CA TYR A 234 46.67 1.71 24.50
C TYR A 234 48.08 1.50 25.10
N GLY A 235 49.09 1.56 24.22
CA GLY A 235 50.50 1.60 24.62
C GLY A 235 50.83 2.94 25.26
N ARG A 236 51.04 2.96 26.58
CA ARG A 236 51.73 4.06 27.28
C ARG A 236 53.20 4.12 26.80
N LYS A 237 53.61 5.24 26.24
CA LYS A 237 55.00 5.55 26.07
C LYS A 237 55.64 5.90 27.43
N PRO A 238 56.81 5.30 27.81
CA PRO A 238 57.56 5.79 28.97
C PRO A 238 58.30 7.09 28.64
N GLY A 239 58.19 8.02 29.54
CA GLY A 239 58.93 9.30 29.47
C GLY A 239 60.43 9.05 29.60
N ALA A 240 61.20 9.73 28.74
CA ALA A 240 62.62 9.92 28.95
C ALA A 240 62.82 11.22 29.71
N GLY A 241 63.36 11.08 30.94
CA GLY A 241 63.96 12.18 31.62
C GLY A 241 65.44 12.32 31.22
N SER A 242 65.83 13.51 31.09
CA SER A 242 67.13 14.12 31.44
C SER A 242 67.18 15.52 30.85
#